data_c030a41bdce161e32f0f2ef9dacd00fd
#
_entry.id   c030a41bdce161e32f0f2ef9dacd00fd
#
_cell.length_a   1.000
_cell.length_b   1.000
_cell.length_c   1.000
_cell.angle_alpha   90.00
_cell.angle_beta   90.00
_cell.angle_gamma   90.00
#
_symmetry.space_group_name_H-M   'P 1'
#
loop_
_entity.id
_entity.type
_entity.pdbx_description
1 polymer ?
#
loop_
_entity_poly.entity_id
_entity_poly.type
_entity_poly.pdbx_seq_one_letter_code
_entity_poly.pdbx_strand_id
1 'polypeptide(L)'
;KPEEIVLLRRWIDDGANAPADEPVPQGPSEHWAFKTPNRTPLPADAGNPIDALLEKSRGKLGLKAQPAAERTILIRRLYLDLIGLPPTREQLEDTRPWKSIVDELLASPQHGERWARHWMDVWRYSDWYGLGKQLRNSQKHIWRWRDWIVESLNADKGFDRMIEAMLAADELAPDDTDTLRASGFLARNYYLFNRTTWLDSTIEHTAKAFVGLTLNCAKCHDHKYDPITQEDYYRFRAIFEPHQVRLDPVPGETDFEKDGLPRVFDDDLDAPTYLHLRGNPKDPDKTRLIEPGVPAILASFAPAIKPVKLPPYAYAPASRDYVMEDRLLDIRAEVQKA
;
A
#
# COMPACT_ATOMS: atom_id res chain seq x y z
N LYS A 1 37.27 3.60 -19.34
CA LYS A 1 38.32 3.10 -20.29
C LYS A 1 39.40 2.35 -19.51
N PRO A 2 40.23 1.47 -20.13
CA PRO A 2 41.28 0.72 -19.41
C PRO A 2 42.21 1.61 -18.60
N GLU A 3 42.57 2.77 -19.13
CA GLU A 3 43.43 3.75 -18.51
C GLU A 3 42.81 4.39 -17.24
N GLU A 4 41.50 4.61 -17.25
CA GLU A 4 40.76 5.11 -16.08
C GLU A 4 40.73 4.07 -14.94
N ILE A 5 40.64 2.79 -15.28
CA ILE A 5 40.70 1.70 -14.30
C ILE A 5 42.07 1.60 -13.65
N VAL A 6 43.15 1.78 -14.42
CA VAL A 6 44.50 1.80 -13.91
C VAL A 6 44.70 2.98 -12.96
N LEU A 7 44.17 4.16 -13.32
CA LEU A 7 44.24 5.36 -12.49
C LEU A 7 43.52 5.18 -11.16
N LEU A 8 42.29 4.63 -11.19
CA LEU A 8 41.49 4.33 -10.01
C LEU A 8 42.19 3.29 -9.11
N ARG A 9 42.75 2.23 -9.68
CA ARG A 9 43.50 1.25 -8.90
C ARG A 9 44.68 1.88 -8.19
N ARG A 10 45.45 2.68 -8.92
CA ARG A 10 46.59 3.39 -8.32
C ARG A 10 46.17 4.32 -7.20
N TRP A 11 45.07 5.07 -7.38
CA TRP A 11 44.55 5.94 -6.32
C TRP A 11 44.12 5.15 -5.08
N ILE A 12 43.48 3.99 -5.26
CA ILE A 12 43.11 3.09 -4.16
C ILE A 12 44.38 2.54 -3.45
N ASP A 13 45.38 2.09 -4.23
CA ASP A 13 46.62 1.54 -3.70
C ASP A 13 47.46 2.62 -2.94
N ASP A 14 47.34 3.87 -3.37
CA ASP A 14 47.93 5.04 -2.72
C ASP A 14 47.15 5.51 -1.46
N GLY A 15 46.10 4.76 -1.04
CA GLY A 15 45.31 5.04 0.18
C GLY A 15 44.04 5.84 -0.05
N ALA A 16 43.57 5.97 -1.31
CA ALA A 16 42.32 6.65 -1.70
C ALA A 16 42.18 8.06 -1.06
N ASN A 17 43.27 8.80 -0.98
CA ASN A 17 43.31 10.11 -0.34
C ASN A 17 42.35 11.08 -1.03
N ALA A 18 41.47 11.68 -0.25
CA ALA A 18 40.58 12.77 -0.66
C ALA A 18 41.16 14.13 -0.26
N PRO A 19 40.72 15.23 -0.92
CA PRO A 19 41.07 16.58 -0.47
C PRO A 19 40.70 16.80 1.01
N ALA A 20 41.56 17.47 1.76
CA ALA A 20 41.35 17.67 3.20
C ALA A 20 40.13 18.52 3.54
N ASP A 21 39.60 19.27 2.57
CA ASP A 21 38.41 20.13 2.66
C ASP A 21 37.18 19.51 2.02
N GLU A 22 37.28 18.25 1.57
CA GLU A 22 36.11 17.56 1.03
C GLU A 22 35.10 17.31 2.15
N PRO A 23 33.84 17.81 2.03
CA PRO A 23 32.82 17.58 3.03
C PRO A 23 32.45 16.10 3.08
N VAL A 24 32.58 15.49 4.26
CA VAL A 24 32.10 14.13 4.50
C VAL A 24 30.58 14.15 4.36
N PRO A 25 29.98 13.36 3.42
CA PRO A 25 28.54 13.26 3.31
C PRO A 25 27.94 12.79 4.64
N GLN A 26 26.83 13.38 5.03
CA GLN A 26 26.07 12.90 6.19
C GLN A 26 25.66 11.45 5.97
N GLY A 27 25.75 10.63 7.02
CA GLY A 27 25.24 9.26 6.97
C GLY A 27 23.75 9.22 6.63
N PRO A 28 23.26 8.17 5.94
CA PRO A 28 21.86 8.06 5.57
C PRO A 28 20.87 8.28 6.73
N SER A 29 21.17 7.76 7.91
CA SER A 29 20.35 7.91 9.14
C SER A 29 20.32 9.33 9.69
N GLU A 30 21.23 10.21 9.29
CA GLU A 30 21.28 11.61 9.73
C GLU A 30 20.35 12.51 8.92
N HIS A 31 19.80 12.02 7.81
CA HIS A 31 18.86 12.77 6.98
C HIS A 31 17.60 13.13 7.78
N TRP A 32 17.10 14.34 7.58
CA TRP A 32 15.95 14.88 8.34
C TRP A 32 14.69 14.02 8.27
N ALA A 33 14.46 13.33 7.15
CA ALA A 33 13.27 12.47 6.94
C ALA A 33 13.22 11.26 7.88
N PHE A 34 14.37 10.86 8.45
CA PHE A 34 14.48 9.75 9.40
C PHE A 34 14.54 10.20 10.85
N LYS A 35 14.43 11.51 11.10
CA LYS A 35 14.35 12.06 12.45
C LYS A 35 12.89 12.24 12.88
N THR A 36 12.62 12.05 14.17
CA THR A 36 11.29 12.27 14.72
C THR A 36 10.82 13.69 14.38
N PRO A 37 9.64 13.85 13.76
CA PRO A 37 9.10 15.15 13.41
C PRO A 37 8.92 16.03 14.62
N ASN A 38 9.42 17.25 14.56
CA ASN A 38 9.22 18.26 15.60
C ASN A 38 8.10 19.21 15.19
N ARG A 39 7.19 19.47 16.12
CA ARG A 39 6.12 20.44 15.89
C ARG A 39 6.73 21.85 15.76
N THR A 40 6.52 22.48 14.61
CA THR A 40 6.94 23.86 14.40
C THR A 40 6.13 24.80 15.30
N PRO A 41 6.77 25.63 16.15
CA PRO A 41 6.04 26.62 16.93
C PRO A 41 5.36 27.63 16.01
N LEU A 42 4.11 27.91 16.29
CA LEU A 42 3.30 28.92 15.62
C LEU A 42 3.01 30.08 16.57
N PRO A 43 2.79 31.30 16.05
CA PRO A 43 2.30 32.43 16.87
C PRO A 43 1.01 32.07 17.61
N ALA A 44 0.83 32.57 18.81
CA ALA A 44 -0.36 32.26 19.62
C ALA A 44 -1.67 32.80 19.01
N ASP A 45 -1.56 33.79 18.16
CA ASP A 45 -2.64 34.42 17.39
C ASP A 45 -2.80 33.84 15.96
N ALA A 46 -2.05 32.81 15.62
CA ALA A 46 -2.18 32.15 14.32
C ALA A 46 -3.56 31.51 14.18
N GLY A 47 -4.39 32.04 13.32
CA GLY A 47 -5.73 31.52 13.05
C GLY A 47 -5.67 30.10 12.49
N ASN A 48 -5.30 29.95 11.22
CA ASN A 48 -5.10 28.63 10.61
C ASN A 48 -3.61 28.28 10.59
N PRO A 49 -3.20 27.14 11.17
CA PRO A 49 -1.79 26.72 11.19
C PRO A 49 -1.14 26.63 9.80
N ILE A 50 -1.90 26.18 8.79
CA ILE A 50 -1.41 26.06 7.41
C ILE A 50 -1.10 27.43 6.84
N ASP A 51 -2.01 28.40 7.03
CA ASP A 51 -1.81 29.76 6.54
C ASP A 51 -0.60 30.43 7.20
N ALA A 52 -0.43 30.24 8.51
CA ALA A 52 0.73 30.76 9.25
C ALA A 52 2.07 30.19 8.74
N LEU A 53 2.12 28.88 8.45
CA LEU A 53 3.32 28.23 7.88
C LEU A 53 3.60 28.72 6.45
N LEU A 54 2.57 28.87 5.63
CA LEU A 54 2.69 29.40 4.28
C LEU A 54 3.15 30.86 4.29
N GLU A 55 2.60 31.69 5.18
CA GLU A 55 3.02 33.09 5.31
C GLU A 55 4.47 33.23 5.75
N LYS A 56 4.90 32.42 6.72
CA LYS A 56 6.31 32.33 7.13
C LYS A 56 7.24 31.99 5.96
N SER A 57 6.81 31.06 5.11
CA SER A 57 7.59 30.64 3.94
C SER A 57 7.61 31.71 2.84
N ARG A 58 6.45 32.35 2.57
CA ARG A 58 6.35 33.47 1.65
C ARG A 58 7.21 34.66 2.07
N GLY A 59 7.17 34.99 3.36
CA GLY A 59 7.96 36.09 3.92
C GLY A 59 9.47 35.90 3.72
N LYS A 60 9.98 34.68 3.88
CA LYS A 60 11.40 34.36 3.59
C LYS A 60 11.80 34.59 2.13
N LEU A 61 10.86 34.45 1.22
CA LEU A 61 11.08 34.60 -0.23
C LEU A 61 10.69 36.00 -0.75
N GLY A 62 10.23 36.91 0.12
CA GLY A 62 9.72 38.22 -0.27
C GLY A 62 8.42 38.15 -1.10
N LEU A 63 7.69 37.05 -1.03
CA LEU A 63 6.45 36.85 -1.77
C LEU A 63 5.24 37.35 -0.97
N LYS A 64 4.25 37.87 -1.68
CA LYS A 64 2.94 38.28 -1.11
C LYS A 64 1.84 37.32 -1.59
N ALA A 65 0.90 37.02 -0.70
CA ALA A 65 -0.30 36.28 -1.09
C ALA A 65 -1.09 37.08 -2.14
N GLN A 66 -1.63 36.36 -3.12
CA GLN A 66 -2.60 36.96 -4.05
C GLN A 66 -3.95 37.16 -3.35
N PRO A 67 -4.78 38.13 -3.82
CA PRO A 67 -6.15 38.24 -3.35
C PRO A 67 -6.92 36.94 -3.50
N ALA A 68 -7.92 36.73 -2.63
CA ALA A 68 -8.82 35.59 -2.77
C ALA A 68 -9.50 35.59 -4.15
N ALA A 69 -9.62 34.42 -4.77
CA ALA A 69 -10.35 34.27 -6.02
C ALA A 69 -11.85 34.55 -5.83
N GLU A 70 -12.54 34.90 -6.91
CA GLU A 70 -14.00 35.08 -6.91
C GLU A 70 -14.70 33.76 -6.51
N ARG A 71 -15.88 33.90 -5.87
CA ARG A 71 -16.65 32.76 -5.34
C ARG A 71 -16.94 31.70 -6.39
N THR A 72 -17.33 32.09 -7.60
CA THR A 72 -17.60 31.16 -8.71
C THR A 72 -16.38 30.31 -9.09
N ILE A 73 -15.19 30.92 -9.07
CA ILE A 73 -13.92 30.21 -9.32
C ILE A 73 -13.63 29.25 -8.17
N LEU A 74 -13.86 29.68 -6.92
CA LEU A 74 -13.66 28.80 -5.74
C LEU A 74 -14.63 27.64 -5.74
N ILE A 75 -15.92 27.85 -6.04
CA ILE A 75 -16.90 26.77 -6.16
C ILE A 75 -16.49 25.79 -7.24
N ARG A 76 -16.10 26.27 -8.42
CA ARG A 76 -15.63 25.40 -9.51
C ARG A 76 -14.43 24.53 -9.07
N ARG A 77 -13.45 25.11 -8.38
CA ARG A 77 -12.31 24.37 -7.85
C ARG A 77 -12.75 23.33 -6.84
N LEU A 78 -13.63 23.70 -5.90
CA LEU A 78 -14.14 22.81 -4.86
C LEU A 78 -14.80 21.57 -5.45
N TYR A 79 -15.68 21.73 -6.44
CA TYR A 79 -16.35 20.62 -7.12
C TYR A 79 -15.35 19.69 -7.83
N LEU A 80 -14.40 20.27 -8.56
CA LEU A 80 -13.37 19.48 -9.27
C LEU A 80 -12.45 18.75 -8.31
N ASP A 81 -12.12 19.35 -7.18
CA ASP A 81 -11.24 18.72 -6.18
C ASP A 81 -11.97 17.62 -5.40
N LEU A 82 -13.19 17.88 -4.90
CA LEU A 82 -13.89 16.93 -4.04
C LEU A 82 -14.58 15.80 -4.78
N ILE A 83 -15.23 16.08 -5.90
CA ILE A 83 -16.02 15.08 -6.64
C ILE A 83 -15.56 14.84 -8.08
N GLY A 84 -14.58 15.62 -8.57
CA GLY A 84 -14.02 15.45 -9.91
C GLY A 84 -14.92 15.93 -11.06
N LEU A 85 -16.08 16.48 -10.75
CA LEU A 85 -17.08 16.95 -11.74
C LEU A 85 -17.21 18.47 -11.68
N PRO A 86 -17.46 19.16 -12.79
CA PRO A 86 -17.74 20.57 -12.78
C PRO A 86 -19.13 20.84 -12.18
N PRO A 87 -19.31 21.96 -11.46
CA PRO A 87 -20.62 22.36 -10.98
C PRO A 87 -21.58 22.74 -12.11
N THR A 88 -22.87 22.58 -11.90
CA THR A 88 -23.89 23.14 -12.80
C THR A 88 -23.91 24.67 -12.69
N ARG A 89 -24.70 25.31 -13.54
CA ARG A 89 -24.85 26.79 -13.48
C ARG A 89 -25.48 27.21 -12.15
N GLU A 90 -26.49 26.51 -11.68
CA GLU A 90 -27.18 26.79 -10.40
C GLU A 90 -26.23 26.61 -9.23
N GLN A 91 -25.37 25.59 -9.28
CA GLN A 91 -24.35 25.34 -8.24
C GLN A 91 -23.27 26.41 -8.23
N LEU A 92 -22.89 26.99 -9.39
CA LEU A 92 -21.95 28.12 -9.47
C LEU A 92 -22.51 29.38 -8.78
N GLU A 93 -23.82 29.56 -8.81
CA GLU A 93 -24.55 30.70 -8.22
C GLU A 93 -24.94 30.42 -6.75
N ASP A 94 -24.54 29.30 -6.14
CA ASP A 94 -24.86 28.93 -4.77
C ASP A 94 -24.29 29.94 -3.76
N THR A 95 -25.16 30.55 -2.97
CA THR A 95 -24.82 31.57 -1.95
C THR A 95 -24.81 31.02 -0.53
N ARG A 96 -25.10 29.75 -0.32
CA ARG A 96 -25.06 29.10 1.01
C ARG A 96 -23.70 29.27 1.67
N PRO A 97 -23.63 29.12 3.01
CA PRO A 97 -22.35 29.10 3.72
C PRO A 97 -21.36 28.09 3.10
N TRP A 98 -20.09 28.50 2.98
CA TRP A 98 -19.05 27.67 2.37
C TRP A 98 -18.98 26.26 2.96
N LYS A 99 -19.04 26.17 4.29
CA LYS A 99 -19.03 24.89 5.02
C LYS A 99 -20.15 23.96 4.58
N SER A 100 -21.35 24.46 4.34
CA SER A 100 -22.51 23.64 3.94
C SER A 100 -22.30 23.02 2.57
N ILE A 101 -21.67 23.75 1.63
CA ILE A 101 -21.35 23.23 0.30
C ILE A 101 -20.25 22.15 0.41
N VAL A 102 -19.23 22.40 1.24
CA VAL A 102 -18.15 21.42 1.47
C VAL A 102 -18.70 20.13 2.09
N ASP A 103 -19.52 20.25 3.14
CA ASP A 103 -20.11 19.09 3.82
C ASP A 103 -20.99 18.26 2.87
N GLU A 104 -21.77 18.92 2.01
CA GLU A 104 -22.59 18.24 0.99
C GLU A 104 -21.74 17.46 -0.01
N LEU A 105 -20.66 18.07 -0.51
CA LEU A 105 -19.78 17.41 -1.47
C LEU A 105 -18.98 16.27 -0.85
N LEU A 106 -18.57 16.40 0.41
CA LEU A 106 -17.90 15.31 1.14
C LEU A 106 -18.85 14.12 1.40
N ALA A 107 -20.15 14.40 1.59
CA ALA A 107 -21.17 13.35 1.77
C ALA A 107 -21.64 12.73 0.43
N SER A 108 -21.20 13.27 -0.69
CA SER A 108 -21.59 12.76 -2.02
C SER A 108 -20.87 11.44 -2.34
N PRO A 109 -21.56 10.44 -2.91
CA PRO A 109 -20.93 9.20 -3.38
C PRO A 109 -19.76 9.43 -4.37
N GLN A 110 -19.84 10.48 -5.18
CA GLN A 110 -18.78 10.86 -6.10
C GLN A 110 -17.47 11.25 -5.41
N HIS A 111 -17.52 11.64 -4.12
CA HIS A 111 -16.31 11.90 -3.37
C HIS A 111 -15.42 10.66 -3.27
N GLY A 112 -15.99 9.53 -2.85
CA GLY A 112 -15.26 8.27 -2.81
C GLY A 112 -14.78 7.81 -4.19
N GLU A 113 -15.62 7.92 -5.23
CA GLU A 113 -15.21 7.60 -6.61
C GLU A 113 -14.02 8.45 -7.07
N ARG A 114 -14.04 9.76 -6.81
CA ARG A 114 -12.96 10.68 -7.14
C ARG A 114 -11.67 10.36 -6.41
N TRP A 115 -11.74 10.22 -5.09
CA TRP A 115 -10.56 10.04 -4.24
C TRP A 115 -10.02 8.62 -4.28
N ALA A 116 -10.87 7.61 -4.46
CA ALA A 116 -10.44 6.24 -4.70
C ALA A 116 -9.50 6.15 -5.90
N ARG A 117 -9.74 6.93 -6.96
CA ARG A 117 -8.87 6.96 -8.14
C ARG A 117 -7.42 7.32 -7.77
N HIS A 118 -7.23 8.29 -6.88
CA HIS A 118 -5.89 8.69 -6.43
C HIS A 118 -5.24 7.61 -5.55
N TRP A 119 -5.99 7.03 -4.62
CA TRP A 119 -5.49 5.94 -3.78
C TRP A 119 -5.21 4.67 -4.57
N MET A 120 -6.03 4.35 -5.56
CA MET A 120 -5.78 3.22 -6.46
C MET A 120 -4.46 3.37 -7.25
N ASP A 121 -4.06 4.58 -7.61
CA ASP A 121 -2.74 4.80 -8.21
C ASP A 121 -1.61 4.51 -7.21
N VAL A 122 -1.74 4.98 -5.97
CA VAL A 122 -0.75 4.72 -4.90
C VAL A 122 -0.68 3.24 -4.57
N TRP A 123 -1.83 2.59 -4.46
CA TRP A 123 -1.93 1.17 -4.11
C TRP A 123 -1.81 0.24 -5.32
N ARG A 124 -1.56 0.79 -6.50
CA ARG A 124 -1.27 0.02 -7.72
C ARG A 124 -2.42 -0.89 -8.16
N TYR A 125 -3.66 -0.44 -8.00
CA TYR A 125 -4.84 -1.16 -8.49
C TYR A 125 -4.83 -1.29 -10.02
N SER A 126 -5.30 -2.43 -10.52
CA SER A 126 -5.55 -2.66 -11.94
C SER A 126 -6.68 -3.68 -12.10
N ASP A 127 -7.67 -3.36 -12.93
CA ASP A 127 -8.73 -4.27 -13.33
C ASP A 127 -8.25 -5.36 -14.29
N TRP A 128 -7.05 -5.21 -14.82
CA TRP A 128 -6.61 -6.10 -15.86
C TRP A 128 -6.30 -7.50 -15.33
N TYR A 129 -7.10 -8.45 -15.75
CA TYR A 129 -7.01 -9.85 -15.38
C TYR A 129 -5.97 -10.64 -16.22
N GLY A 130 -5.54 -10.07 -17.37
CA GLY A 130 -4.53 -10.67 -18.26
C GLY A 130 -5.13 -11.54 -19.35
N LEU A 131 -4.26 -12.20 -20.09
CA LEU A 131 -4.59 -13.14 -21.18
C LEU A 131 -5.04 -14.50 -20.60
N GLY A 132 -6.11 -14.52 -19.81
CA GLY A 132 -6.60 -15.73 -19.18
C GLY A 132 -5.63 -16.29 -18.14
N LYS A 133 -5.60 -17.60 -17.95
CA LYS A 133 -4.78 -18.28 -16.92
C LYS A 133 -3.27 -18.04 -17.02
N GLN A 134 -2.81 -17.29 -17.99
CA GLN A 134 -1.43 -17.44 -18.41
C GLN A 134 -0.44 -16.46 -17.83
N LEU A 135 -0.73 -15.21 -17.54
CA LEU A 135 0.46 -14.36 -17.43
C LEU A 135 0.44 -13.12 -16.56
N ARG A 136 -0.62 -12.71 -15.91
CA ARG A 136 -0.51 -11.46 -15.12
C ARG A 136 -1.34 -11.43 -13.85
N ASN A 137 -0.85 -10.85 -13.06
CA ASN A 137 -0.66 -10.26 -11.76
C ASN A 137 -1.93 -9.71 -11.09
N SER A 138 -3.07 -9.52 -11.73
CA SER A 138 -4.33 -9.24 -11.07
C SER A 138 -5.18 -10.49 -11.00
N GLN A 139 -5.89 -10.65 -9.92
CA GLN A 139 -6.80 -11.76 -9.73
C GLN A 139 -8.14 -11.50 -10.40
N LYS A 140 -8.79 -12.55 -10.86
CA LYS A 140 -10.18 -12.50 -11.24
C LYS A 140 -10.99 -11.91 -10.08
N HIS A 141 -11.99 -11.08 -10.39
CA HIS A 141 -12.82 -10.38 -9.40
C HIS A 141 -12.09 -9.38 -8.49
N ILE A 142 -10.90 -8.92 -8.87
CA ILE A 142 -10.16 -7.90 -8.10
C ILE A 142 -10.93 -6.57 -7.97
N TRP A 143 -11.93 -6.33 -8.82
CA TRP A 143 -12.84 -5.20 -8.74
C TRP A 143 -13.55 -5.09 -7.38
N ARG A 144 -13.70 -6.18 -6.64
CA ARG A 144 -14.24 -6.17 -5.28
C ARG A 144 -13.39 -5.34 -4.34
N TRP A 145 -12.07 -5.33 -4.51
CA TRP A 145 -11.20 -4.46 -3.75
C TRP A 145 -11.34 -2.99 -4.17
N ARG A 146 -11.52 -2.69 -5.46
CA ARG A 146 -11.82 -1.32 -5.94
C ARG A 146 -13.08 -0.79 -5.26
N ASP A 147 -14.15 -1.56 -5.28
CA ASP A 147 -15.42 -1.15 -4.70
C ASP A 147 -15.30 -0.94 -3.19
N TRP A 148 -14.57 -1.82 -2.49
CA TRP A 148 -14.26 -1.65 -1.08
C TRP A 148 -13.50 -0.33 -0.80
N ILE A 149 -12.56 0.08 -1.66
CA ILE A 149 -11.85 1.36 -1.51
C ILE A 149 -12.83 2.53 -1.61
N VAL A 150 -13.68 2.55 -2.63
CA VAL A 150 -14.68 3.61 -2.83
C VAL A 150 -15.64 3.69 -1.64
N GLU A 151 -16.18 2.56 -1.23
CA GLU A 151 -17.11 2.45 -0.11
C GLU A 151 -16.46 2.86 1.22
N SER A 152 -15.22 2.46 1.46
CA SER A 152 -14.47 2.84 2.66
C SER A 152 -14.24 4.35 2.75
N LEU A 153 -13.93 5.01 1.62
CA LEU A 153 -13.76 6.47 1.58
C LEU A 153 -15.10 7.20 1.79
N ASN A 154 -16.19 6.70 1.20
CA ASN A 154 -17.52 7.27 1.41
C ASN A 154 -18.04 7.06 2.83
N ALA A 155 -17.59 6.01 3.51
CA ALA A 155 -17.88 5.75 4.91
C ALA A 155 -16.94 6.49 5.88
N ASP A 156 -16.03 7.32 5.38
CA ASP A 156 -14.99 8.01 6.18
C ASP A 156 -14.20 7.04 7.08
N LYS A 157 -13.91 5.84 6.56
CA LYS A 157 -13.15 4.81 7.29
C LYS A 157 -11.74 5.33 7.56
N GLY A 158 -11.27 5.24 8.80
CA GLY A 158 -9.93 5.66 9.19
C GLY A 158 -8.85 5.01 8.32
N PHE A 159 -7.87 5.82 7.89
CA PHE A 159 -6.80 5.34 7.00
C PHE A 159 -5.97 4.23 7.64
N ASP A 160 -5.75 4.28 8.95
CA ASP A 160 -5.12 3.23 9.75
C ASP A 160 -5.87 1.90 9.63
N ARG A 161 -7.21 1.94 9.74
CA ARG A 161 -8.08 0.77 9.60
C ARG A 161 -8.08 0.21 8.17
N MET A 162 -7.98 1.09 7.18
CA MET A 162 -7.84 0.66 5.79
C MET A 162 -6.51 -0.07 5.56
N ILE A 163 -5.40 0.43 6.12
CA ILE A 163 -4.08 -0.24 6.03
C ILE A 163 -4.12 -1.60 6.73
N GLU A 164 -4.63 -1.65 7.96
CA GLU A 164 -4.76 -2.90 8.72
C GLU A 164 -5.55 -3.95 7.92
N ALA A 165 -6.70 -3.58 7.36
CA ALA A 165 -7.51 -4.48 6.55
C ALA A 165 -6.81 -4.91 5.26
N MET A 166 -6.08 -4.03 4.59
CA MET A 166 -5.34 -4.38 3.37
C MET A 166 -4.18 -5.36 3.61
N LEU A 167 -3.60 -5.35 4.80
CA LEU A 167 -2.44 -6.18 5.14
C LEU A 167 -2.80 -7.45 5.93
N ALA A 168 -3.87 -7.44 6.71
CA ALA A 168 -4.18 -8.49 7.67
C ALA A 168 -5.70 -8.75 7.85
N ALA A 169 -6.54 -8.52 6.83
CA ALA A 169 -7.98 -8.75 6.93
C ALA A 169 -8.32 -10.19 7.31
N ASP A 170 -7.55 -11.14 6.84
CA ASP A 170 -7.73 -12.57 7.11
C ASP A 170 -7.52 -12.95 8.57
N GLU A 171 -6.66 -12.23 9.28
CA GLU A 171 -6.45 -12.40 10.73
C GLU A 171 -7.42 -11.57 11.57
N LEU A 172 -7.70 -10.33 11.15
CA LEU A 172 -8.50 -9.38 11.91
C LEU A 172 -10.00 -9.67 11.85
N ALA A 173 -10.48 -10.09 10.68
CA ALA A 173 -11.90 -10.27 10.40
C ALA A 173 -12.17 -11.47 9.47
N PRO A 174 -11.80 -12.70 9.87
CA PRO A 174 -11.91 -13.90 9.03
C PRO A 174 -13.35 -14.22 8.62
N ASP A 175 -14.35 -13.70 9.34
CA ASP A 175 -15.77 -13.89 9.09
C ASP A 175 -16.40 -12.80 8.24
N ASP A 176 -15.81 -11.65 8.19
CA ASP A 176 -16.37 -10.50 7.48
C ASP A 176 -15.86 -10.46 6.04
N THR A 177 -16.68 -10.98 5.13
CA THR A 177 -16.40 -10.98 3.69
C THR A 177 -16.21 -9.58 3.13
N ASP A 178 -16.82 -8.58 3.75
CA ASP A 178 -16.65 -7.18 3.35
C ASP A 178 -15.23 -6.70 3.63
N THR A 179 -14.74 -6.88 4.85
CA THR A 179 -13.36 -6.53 5.22
C THR A 179 -12.33 -7.37 4.46
N LEU A 180 -12.62 -8.65 4.19
CA LEU A 180 -11.72 -9.53 3.43
C LEU A 180 -11.46 -9.05 2.01
N ARG A 181 -12.36 -8.25 1.40
CA ARG A 181 -12.13 -7.60 0.08
C ARG A 181 -10.86 -6.73 0.08
N ALA A 182 -10.50 -6.16 1.22
CA ALA A 182 -9.30 -5.33 1.37
C ALA A 182 -8.00 -6.08 1.04
N SER A 183 -7.93 -7.38 1.32
CA SER A 183 -6.76 -8.21 1.04
C SER A 183 -6.43 -8.32 -0.46
N GLY A 184 -7.31 -7.81 -1.33
CA GLY A 184 -7.04 -7.57 -2.74
C GLY A 184 -5.76 -6.74 -2.96
N PHE A 185 -5.36 -5.90 -2.00
CA PHE A 185 -4.08 -5.19 -2.04
C PHE A 185 -2.89 -6.15 -2.20
N LEU A 186 -2.84 -7.22 -1.43
CA LEU A 186 -1.78 -8.23 -1.52
C LEU A 186 -2.00 -9.19 -2.70
N ALA A 187 -3.26 -9.53 -3.01
CA ALA A 187 -3.60 -10.47 -4.05
C ALA A 187 -3.38 -9.95 -5.48
N ARG A 188 -3.47 -8.62 -5.70
CA ARG A 188 -3.49 -7.99 -7.05
C ARG A 188 -2.30 -8.32 -7.94
N ASN A 189 -1.13 -8.54 -7.37
CA ASN A 189 0.12 -8.82 -8.08
C ASN A 189 0.50 -10.30 -8.04
N TYR A 190 -0.42 -11.17 -7.61
CA TYR A 190 -0.14 -12.59 -7.52
C TYR A 190 0.30 -13.15 -8.87
N TYR A 191 1.46 -13.81 -8.88
CA TYR A 191 2.03 -14.41 -10.05
C TYR A 191 2.28 -15.89 -9.83
N LEU A 192 1.38 -16.71 -10.34
CA LEU A 192 1.32 -18.16 -10.11
C LEU A 192 2.66 -18.88 -10.40
N PHE A 193 3.38 -18.43 -11.43
CA PHE A 193 4.58 -19.12 -11.91
C PHE A 193 5.88 -18.67 -11.23
N ASN A 194 5.86 -17.59 -10.45
CA ASN A 194 7.05 -17.07 -9.78
C ASN A 194 6.71 -16.35 -8.49
N ARG A 195 6.69 -17.12 -7.42
CA ARG A 195 6.44 -16.62 -6.06
C ARG A 195 7.38 -15.49 -5.67
N THR A 196 8.66 -15.58 -6.03
CA THR A 196 9.64 -14.54 -5.72
C THR A 196 9.26 -13.20 -6.34
N THR A 197 8.84 -13.19 -7.62
CA THR A 197 8.38 -11.96 -8.29
C THR A 197 7.15 -11.36 -7.59
N TRP A 198 6.21 -12.19 -7.16
CA TRP A 198 5.05 -11.70 -6.41
C TRP A 198 5.44 -11.10 -5.07
N LEU A 199 6.26 -11.80 -4.26
CA LEU A 199 6.72 -11.29 -2.97
C LEU A 199 7.57 -10.02 -3.10
N ASP A 200 8.46 -9.95 -4.09
CA ASP A 200 9.23 -8.73 -4.38
C ASP A 200 8.31 -7.53 -4.68
N SER A 201 7.25 -7.75 -5.47
CA SER A 201 6.24 -6.74 -5.75
C SER A 201 5.44 -6.35 -4.51
N THR A 202 5.11 -7.32 -3.66
CA THR A 202 4.40 -7.08 -2.40
C THR A 202 5.21 -6.20 -1.46
N ILE A 203 6.50 -6.51 -1.28
CA ILE A 203 7.42 -5.72 -0.45
C ILE A 203 7.56 -4.31 -1.01
N GLU A 204 7.83 -4.19 -2.31
CA GLU A 204 7.99 -2.91 -2.98
C GLU A 204 6.79 -2.00 -2.79
N HIS A 205 5.60 -2.54 -3.06
CA HIS A 205 4.39 -1.72 -3.03
C HIS A 205 3.93 -1.42 -1.62
N THR A 206 4.10 -2.34 -0.66
CA THR A 206 3.79 -2.10 0.74
C THR A 206 4.69 -1.00 1.32
N ALA A 207 5.99 -1.08 1.06
CA ALA A 207 6.93 -0.07 1.53
C ALA A 207 6.66 1.31 0.92
N LYS A 208 6.43 1.40 -0.39
CA LYS A 208 6.12 2.66 -1.08
C LYS A 208 4.79 3.26 -0.64
N ALA A 209 3.76 2.42 -0.51
CA ALA A 209 2.40 2.90 -0.22
C ALA A 209 2.23 3.36 1.23
N PHE A 210 2.84 2.68 2.20
CA PHE A 210 2.54 2.88 3.62
C PHE A 210 3.70 3.44 4.44
N VAL A 211 4.93 3.26 3.97
CA VAL A 211 6.13 3.72 4.67
C VAL A 211 6.85 4.86 3.93
N GLY A 212 6.57 5.04 2.64
CA GLY A 212 7.23 6.05 1.81
C GLY A 212 8.69 5.71 1.48
N LEU A 213 9.09 4.44 1.61
CA LEU A 213 10.44 3.95 1.37
C LEU A 213 10.53 3.07 0.12
N THR A 214 11.73 3.03 -0.47
CA THR A 214 12.04 2.13 -1.58
C THR A 214 12.95 1.02 -1.09
N LEU A 215 12.46 -0.22 -1.03
CA LEU A 215 13.24 -1.35 -0.53
C LEU A 215 13.92 -2.19 -1.64
N ASN A 216 13.59 -1.95 -2.90
CA ASN A 216 14.01 -2.80 -4.03
C ASN A 216 15.51 -2.98 -4.15
N CYS A 217 16.30 -1.92 -3.92
CA CYS A 217 17.76 -1.98 -3.98
C CYS A 217 18.33 -2.90 -2.90
N ALA A 218 17.68 -2.91 -1.73
CA ALA A 218 18.10 -3.71 -0.58
C ALA A 218 17.92 -5.22 -0.78
N LYS A 219 17.20 -5.67 -1.81
CA LYS A 219 17.16 -7.08 -2.19
C LYS A 219 18.54 -7.69 -2.49
N CYS A 220 19.44 -6.90 -3.10
CA CYS A 220 20.72 -7.41 -3.62
C CYS A 220 21.93 -6.98 -2.79
N HIS A 221 21.86 -5.82 -2.15
CA HIS A 221 22.93 -5.19 -1.34
C HIS A 221 22.30 -4.12 -0.46
N ASP A 222 22.99 -3.64 0.55
CA ASP A 222 22.50 -2.55 1.39
C ASP A 222 22.13 -1.33 0.53
N HIS A 223 21.02 -0.66 0.90
CA HIS A 223 20.52 0.46 0.13
C HIS A 223 21.56 1.59 0.07
N LYS A 224 21.76 2.17 -1.12
CA LYS A 224 22.84 3.14 -1.33
C LYS A 224 22.64 4.44 -0.56
N TYR A 225 21.41 4.90 -0.42
CA TYR A 225 21.09 6.21 0.13
C TYR A 225 20.29 6.15 1.42
N ASP A 226 19.47 5.13 1.60
CA ASP A 226 18.62 5.00 2.77
C ASP A 226 19.25 4.00 3.77
N PRO A 227 19.03 4.18 5.08
CA PRO A 227 19.59 3.29 6.10
C PRO A 227 18.83 1.97 6.19
N ILE A 228 18.81 1.23 5.09
CA ILE A 228 18.12 -0.05 4.93
C ILE A 228 19.12 -1.08 4.45
N THR A 229 19.35 -2.10 5.26
CA THR A 229 20.27 -3.19 4.93
C THR A 229 19.59 -4.25 4.06
N GLN A 230 20.40 -5.11 3.43
CA GLN A 230 19.88 -6.29 2.72
C GLN A 230 19.12 -7.20 3.69
N GLU A 231 19.59 -7.33 4.93
CA GLU A 231 18.88 -8.10 5.97
C GLU A 231 17.50 -7.51 6.28
N ASP A 232 17.36 -6.19 6.37
CA ASP A 232 16.07 -5.53 6.59
C ASP A 232 15.05 -5.87 5.50
N TYR A 233 15.50 -5.96 4.25
CA TYR A 233 14.64 -6.41 3.14
C TYR A 233 14.10 -7.82 3.38
N TYR A 234 14.98 -8.77 3.76
CA TYR A 234 14.55 -10.15 3.97
C TYR A 234 13.78 -10.34 5.26
N ARG A 235 14.02 -9.56 6.30
CA ARG A 235 13.17 -9.51 7.50
C ARG A 235 11.77 -9.04 7.18
N PHE A 236 11.65 -7.99 6.36
CA PHE A 236 10.34 -7.51 5.92
C PHE A 236 9.66 -8.50 4.96
N ARG A 237 10.43 -9.17 4.10
CA ARG A 237 9.94 -10.26 3.25
C ARG A 237 9.36 -11.41 4.07
N ALA A 238 10.00 -11.79 5.17
CA ALA A 238 9.60 -12.91 6.00
C ALA A 238 8.17 -12.75 6.58
N ILE A 239 7.68 -11.52 6.74
CA ILE A 239 6.28 -11.25 7.12
C ILE A 239 5.30 -11.82 6.09
N PHE A 240 5.65 -11.76 4.81
CA PHE A 240 4.79 -12.18 3.69
C PHE A 240 5.11 -13.59 3.17
N GLU A 241 6.14 -14.25 3.69
CA GLU A 241 6.54 -15.57 3.21
C GLU A 241 5.45 -16.65 3.40
N PRO A 242 4.63 -16.64 4.48
CA PRO A 242 3.52 -17.57 4.64
C PRO A 242 2.39 -17.40 3.64
N HIS A 243 2.24 -16.24 3.02
CA HIS A 243 1.07 -15.87 2.24
C HIS A 243 0.90 -16.69 0.96
N GLN A 244 -0.36 -16.98 0.65
CA GLN A 244 -0.82 -17.53 -0.62
C GLN A 244 -2.12 -16.83 -1.02
N VAL A 245 -2.51 -16.96 -2.29
CA VAL A 245 -3.73 -16.36 -2.83
C VAL A 245 -4.70 -17.43 -3.29
N ARG A 246 -5.97 -17.26 -2.99
CA ARG A 246 -7.07 -18.09 -3.48
C ARG A 246 -8.31 -17.26 -3.80
N LEU A 247 -9.28 -17.88 -4.46
CA LEU A 247 -10.65 -17.38 -4.56
C LEU A 247 -11.50 -18.08 -3.50
N ASP A 248 -12.16 -17.31 -2.65
CA ASP A 248 -13.18 -17.82 -1.75
C ASP A 248 -14.57 -17.71 -2.40
N PRO A 249 -15.50 -18.63 -2.11
CA PRO A 249 -16.89 -18.51 -2.54
C PRO A 249 -17.54 -17.24 -1.98
N VAL A 250 -18.51 -16.72 -2.71
CA VAL A 250 -19.37 -15.64 -2.22
C VAL A 250 -20.82 -16.17 -2.11
N PRO A 251 -21.63 -15.65 -1.18
CA PRO A 251 -23.01 -16.13 -1.01
C PRO A 251 -23.81 -16.09 -2.31
N GLY A 252 -24.47 -17.18 -2.65
CA GLY A 252 -25.35 -17.31 -3.82
C GLY A 252 -24.66 -17.63 -5.15
N GLU A 253 -23.31 -17.78 -5.17
CA GLU A 253 -22.59 -18.16 -6.40
C GLU A 253 -21.51 -19.21 -6.10
N THR A 254 -21.62 -20.35 -6.76
CA THR A 254 -20.67 -21.45 -6.63
C THR A 254 -19.69 -21.55 -7.79
N ASP A 255 -19.91 -20.78 -8.84
CA ASP A 255 -19.06 -20.73 -10.03
C ASP A 255 -18.09 -19.57 -9.95
N PHE A 256 -16.83 -19.86 -9.62
CA PHE A 256 -15.75 -18.87 -9.57
C PHE A 256 -15.48 -18.15 -10.90
N GLU A 257 -16.01 -18.65 -12.01
CA GLU A 257 -15.92 -17.95 -13.28
C GLU A 257 -16.86 -16.74 -13.32
N LYS A 258 -17.98 -16.81 -12.62
CA LYS A 258 -18.94 -15.72 -12.52
C LYS A 258 -18.63 -14.75 -11.40
N ASP A 259 -18.31 -15.26 -10.21
CA ASP A 259 -17.98 -14.43 -9.04
C ASP A 259 -17.10 -15.19 -8.03
N GLY A 260 -16.40 -14.43 -7.18
CA GLY A 260 -15.54 -14.96 -6.14
C GLY A 260 -14.82 -13.83 -5.43
N LEU A 261 -14.26 -14.12 -4.27
CA LEU A 261 -13.49 -13.19 -3.47
C LEU A 261 -11.99 -13.54 -3.56
N PRO A 262 -11.17 -12.79 -4.33
CA PRO A 262 -9.73 -12.97 -4.30
C PRO A 262 -9.19 -12.48 -2.97
N ARG A 263 -8.48 -13.35 -2.26
CA ARG A 263 -7.91 -13.03 -0.96
C ARG A 263 -6.57 -13.70 -0.72
N VAL A 264 -5.81 -13.12 0.20
CA VAL A 264 -4.61 -13.71 0.77
C VAL A 264 -4.97 -14.50 2.04
N PHE A 265 -4.22 -15.53 2.31
CA PHE A 265 -4.27 -16.33 3.54
C PHE A 265 -2.90 -16.92 3.82
N ASP A 266 -2.62 -17.29 5.05
CA ASP A 266 -1.40 -18.02 5.42
C ASP A 266 -1.55 -19.49 5.07
N ASP A 267 -0.70 -19.95 4.15
CA ASP A 267 -0.67 -21.34 3.65
C ASP A 267 0.37 -22.18 4.41
N ASP A 268 1.54 -21.60 4.64
CA ASP A 268 2.66 -22.24 5.33
C ASP A 268 3.23 -21.32 6.41
N LEU A 269 2.77 -21.50 7.64
CA LEU A 269 3.18 -20.66 8.77
C LEU A 269 4.66 -20.81 9.13
N ASP A 270 5.28 -21.93 8.75
CA ASP A 270 6.69 -22.25 9.01
C ASP A 270 7.59 -21.99 7.79
N ALA A 271 7.07 -21.29 6.76
CA ALA A 271 7.82 -21.00 5.54
C ALA A 271 9.14 -20.26 5.85
N PRO A 272 10.30 -20.87 5.58
CA PRO A 272 11.58 -20.28 5.95
C PRO A 272 11.99 -19.17 4.98
N THR A 273 12.49 -18.07 5.51
CA THR A 273 13.10 -17.00 4.70
C THR A 273 14.60 -17.03 4.86
N TYR A 274 15.30 -16.95 3.74
CA TYR A 274 16.75 -16.87 3.67
C TYR A 274 17.18 -15.64 2.87
N LEU A 275 18.36 -15.10 3.20
CA LEU A 275 18.99 -14.07 2.41
C LEU A 275 19.43 -14.65 1.05
N HIS A 276 19.05 -14.02 -0.05
CA HIS A 276 19.50 -14.43 -1.37
C HIS A 276 20.80 -13.71 -1.72
N LEU A 277 21.87 -14.47 -1.97
CA LEU A 277 23.17 -13.90 -2.32
C LEU A 277 23.04 -13.03 -3.58
N ARG A 278 23.37 -11.76 -3.46
CA ARG A 278 23.19 -10.75 -4.53
C ARG A 278 21.75 -10.68 -5.10
N GLY A 279 20.75 -11.01 -4.27
CA GLY A 279 19.35 -11.02 -4.68
C GLY A 279 18.95 -12.20 -5.57
N ASN A 280 19.82 -13.20 -5.76
CA ASN A 280 19.54 -14.35 -6.60
C ASN A 280 18.70 -15.41 -5.85
N PRO A 281 17.43 -15.65 -6.21
CA PRO A 281 16.58 -16.60 -5.51
C PRO A 281 17.02 -18.07 -5.66
N LYS A 282 17.93 -18.36 -6.59
CA LYS A 282 18.51 -19.71 -6.79
C LYS A 282 19.71 -19.95 -5.89
N ASP A 283 20.18 -18.92 -5.19
CA ASP A 283 21.35 -18.97 -4.33
C ASP A 283 21.03 -18.40 -2.93
N PRO A 284 20.13 -19.06 -2.16
CA PRO A 284 19.81 -18.65 -0.79
C PRO A 284 20.93 -19.07 0.17
N ASP A 285 21.31 -18.16 1.07
CA ASP A 285 22.18 -18.51 2.20
C ASP A 285 21.38 -19.29 3.26
N LYS A 286 21.41 -20.61 3.14
CA LYS A 286 20.71 -21.52 4.06
C LYS A 286 21.39 -21.70 5.42
N THR A 287 22.52 -21.03 5.66
CA THR A 287 23.21 -21.13 6.96
C THR A 287 22.54 -20.28 8.01
N ARG A 288 21.70 -19.33 7.60
CA ARG A 288 21.04 -18.38 8.50
C ARG A 288 19.57 -18.19 8.11
N LEU A 289 18.68 -18.60 9.01
CA LEU A 289 17.26 -18.28 8.94
C LEU A 289 17.05 -16.79 9.26
N ILE A 290 16.20 -16.13 8.50
CA ILE A 290 15.81 -14.73 8.72
C ILE A 290 14.42 -14.68 9.34
N GLU A 291 14.37 -14.17 10.56
CA GLU A 291 13.11 -13.97 11.28
C GLU A 291 12.32 -12.76 10.74
N PRO A 292 10.97 -12.82 10.75
CA PRO A 292 10.14 -11.70 10.33
C PRO A 292 10.37 -10.46 11.20
N GLY A 293 10.34 -9.29 10.57
CA GLY A 293 10.53 -8.03 11.28
C GLY A 293 10.45 -6.81 10.37
N VAL A 294 10.33 -5.65 10.99
CA VAL A 294 10.38 -4.37 10.28
C VAL A 294 11.82 -3.92 10.08
N PRO A 295 12.11 -3.08 9.06
CA PRO A 295 13.42 -2.48 8.89
C PRO A 295 13.92 -1.78 10.16
N ALA A 296 15.22 -1.83 10.43
CA ALA A 296 15.82 -1.32 11.67
C ALA A 296 15.50 0.16 11.92
N ILE A 297 15.32 0.96 10.87
CA ILE A 297 14.91 2.37 10.96
C ILE A 297 13.54 2.57 11.60
N LEU A 298 12.69 1.55 11.56
CA LEU A 298 11.36 1.53 12.19
C LEU A 298 11.35 0.79 13.53
N ALA A 299 12.51 0.35 14.02
CA ALA A 299 12.63 -0.51 15.20
C ALA A 299 12.22 0.16 16.53
N SER A 300 12.01 1.49 16.55
CA SER A 300 11.37 2.17 17.68
C SER A 300 9.93 1.69 17.92
N PHE A 301 9.31 1.10 16.91
CA PHE A 301 8.07 0.36 16.99
C PHE A 301 8.43 -1.12 17.17
N ALA A 302 8.75 -1.55 18.38
CA ALA A 302 8.94 -2.97 18.67
C ALA A 302 7.59 -3.69 18.49
N PRO A 303 7.35 -4.39 17.36
CA PRO A 303 6.07 -5.04 17.13
C PRO A 303 5.91 -6.21 18.12
N ALA A 304 4.83 -6.22 18.86
CA ALA A 304 4.45 -7.38 19.65
C ALA A 304 3.69 -8.37 18.76
N ILE A 305 4.38 -9.38 18.25
CA ILE A 305 3.76 -10.46 17.48
C ILE A 305 2.89 -11.28 18.43
N LYS A 306 1.60 -11.40 18.12
CA LYS A 306 0.64 -12.19 18.89
C LYS A 306 0.07 -13.28 17.98
N PRO A 307 0.12 -14.57 18.40
CA PRO A 307 -0.53 -15.63 17.66
C PRO A 307 -2.04 -15.39 17.56
N VAL A 308 -2.60 -15.51 16.38
CA VAL A 308 -4.04 -15.42 16.11
C VAL A 308 -4.59 -16.82 15.93
N LYS A 309 -5.67 -17.15 16.66
CA LYS A 309 -6.37 -18.42 16.48
C LYS A 309 -7.51 -18.21 15.51
N LEU A 310 -7.33 -18.68 14.28
CA LEU A 310 -8.35 -18.58 13.26
C LEU A 310 -9.36 -19.75 13.31
N PRO A 311 -10.63 -19.51 12.94
CA PRO A 311 -11.63 -20.55 12.85
C PRO A 311 -11.37 -21.48 11.64
N PRO A 312 -11.89 -22.74 11.67
CA PRO A 312 -11.64 -23.72 10.60
C PRO A 312 -11.95 -23.24 9.20
N TYR A 313 -12.99 -22.44 9.00
CA TYR A 313 -13.39 -21.91 7.69
C TYR A 313 -12.44 -20.82 7.16
N ALA A 314 -11.54 -20.28 7.98
CA ALA A 314 -10.48 -19.40 7.49
C ALA A 314 -9.49 -20.18 6.61
N TYR A 315 -9.26 -21.46 6.94
CA TYR A 315 -8.41 -22.36 6.17
C TYR A 315 -9.19 -23.16 5.11
N ALA A 316 -10.42 -23.56 5.45
CA ALA A 316 -11.31 -24.38 4.61
C ALA A 316 -12.61 -23.63 4.31
N PRO A 317 -12.64 -22.68 3.37
CA PRO A 317 -13.81 -21.86 3.09
C PRO A 317 -15.04 -22.67 2.68
N ALA A 318 -14.86 -23.88 2.15
CA ALA A 318 -15.94 -24.80 1.85
C ALA A 318 -16.74 -25.25 3.10
N SER A 319 -16.20 -25.07 4.30
CA SER A 319 -16.88 -25.39 5.56
C SER A 319 -17.80 -24.26 6.07
N ARG A 320 -17.92 -23.16 5.36
CA ARG A 320 -18.87 -22.08 5.67
C ARG A 320 -20.30 -22.55 5.37
N ASP A 321 -21.24 -22.22 6.26
CA ASP A 321 -22.62 -22.69 6.15
C ASP A 321 -23.25 -22.31 4.82
N TYR A 322 -23.12 -21.08 4.37
CA TYR A 322 -23.67 -20.63 3.10
C TYR A 322 -23.10 -21.38 1.88
N VAL A 323 -21.81 -21.76 1.91
CA VAL A 323 -21.19 -22.53 0.83
C VAL A 323 -21.79 -23.92 0.75
N MET A 324 -22.05 -24.54 1.90
CA MET A 324 -22.71 -25.85 1.97
C MET A 324 -24.16 -25.75 1.47
N GLU A 325 -24.87 -24.72 1.88
CA GLU A 325 -26.26 -24.47 1.45
C GLU A 325 -26.35 -24.25 -0.08
N ASP A 326 -25.51 -23.41 -0.63
CA ASP A 326 -25.46 -23.12 -2.07
C ASP A 326 -25.16 -24.39 -2.87
N ARG A 327 -24.19 -25.21 -2.43
CA ARG A 327 -23.85 -26.49 -3.07
C ARG A 327 -25.01 -27.50 -3.00
N LEU A 328 -25.73 -27.56 -1.89
CA LEU A 328 -26.89 -28.40 -1.77
C LEU A 328 -28.03 -27.96 -2.71
N LEU A 329 -28.22 -26.66 -2.91
CA LEU A 329 -29.17 -26.12 -3.87
C LEU A 329 -28.81 -26.51 -5.29
N ASP A 330 -27.57 -26.39 -5.69
CA ASP A 330 -27.05 -26.80 -7.01
C ASP A 330 -27.34 -28.29 -7.25
N ILE A 331 -26.94 -29.16 -6.33
CA ILE A 331 -27.14 -30.61 -6.43
C ILE A 331 -28.64 -30.96 -6.57
N ARG A 332 -29.48 -30.30 -5.77
CA ARG A 332 -30.94 -30.51 -5.87
C ARG A 332 -31.50 -30.11 -7.24
N ALA A 333 -30.99 -28.99 -7.79
CA ALA A 333 -31.38 -28.53 -9.12
C ALA A 333 -30.92 -29.49 -10.23
N GLU A 334 -29.73 -30.07 -10.09
CA GLU A 334 -29.22 -31.10 -11.03
C GLU A 334 -30.05 -32.37 -10.97
N VAL A 335 -30.37 -32.87 -9.76
CA VAL A 335 -31.22 -34.06 -9.58
C VAL A 335 -32.62 -33.86 -10.15
N GLN A 336 -33.17 -32.65 -10.06
CA GLN A 336 -34.49 -32.37 -10.66
C GLN A 336 -34.51 -32.30 -12.19
N LYS A 337 -33.33 -32.05 -12.79
CA LYS A 337 -33.17 -32.02 -14.27
C LYS A 337 -32.91 -33.38 -14.89
N ALA A 338 -32.41 -34.33 -14.10
CA ALA A 338 -32.13 -35.70 -14.48
C ALA A 338 -33.42 -36.57 -14.44
#